data_397e41cf4036c5c72d1f9bfa6fd5d9e1
#
_entry.id   397e41cf4036c5c72d1f9bfa6fd5d9e1
#
_cell.length_a   1.000
_cell.length_b   1.000
_cell.length_c   1.000
_cell.angle_alpha   90.00
_cell.angle_beta   90.00
_cell.angle_gamma   90.00
#
_symmetry.space_group_name_H-M   'P 1'
#
loop_
_entity.id
_entity.type
_entity.pdbx_description
1 polymer ?
#
loop_
_entity_poly.entity_id
_entity_poly.type
_entity_poly.pdbx_seq_one_letter_code
_entity_poly.pdbx_strand_id
1 'polypeptide(L)'
;PVSPDPGQLPPNLSRNPKCDRRAVPDRAYFDGRIADLAIDALEQLKKKQQPFFLGVGFWKPHLPFNAPKKYWDLYDPAKLTSLANPQRPTNAPDIAFHDAREMLRSFGGKQPTPAQRHELRHGYYAAISYMDAQIGRVLAELDRLGLRENTIIAFASDHGFHLGEHGLWAKTSCFEWDAGVPMIIATPKQNYPGQPTSALAELLDLYPTLTELADLPEPKHLEGKSLVPVLRNPKATIKAAAYTQHPRPAYFKGEPEAMGYSMRTGTARYTEWRNWKTGRLLARELYDHAVDPGENYNVAAKNPKRTHTLAEQLRRQFPVRTHE
;
A
#
# COMPACT_ATOMS: atom_id res chain seq x y z
N PRO A 1 6.75 15.89 -5.10
CA PRO A 1 7.75 16.93 -5.28
C PRO A 1 9.10 16.29 -5.46
N VAL A 2 9.66 16.54 -6.61
CA VAL A 2 11.05 16.26 -6.88
C VAL A 2 11.78 17.42 -6.18
N SER A 3 12.58 17.14 -5.17
CA SER A 3 13.59 18.09 -4.76
C SER A 3 14.88 17.67 -5.43
N PRO A 4 15.25 18.26 -6.56
CA PRO A 4 16.52 17.98 -7.20
C PRO A 4 17.66 18.44 -6.29
N ASP A 5 18.74 17.72 -6.37
CA ASP A 5 20.03 18.28 -5.97
C ASP A 5 20.23 19.57 -6.81
N PRO A 6 20.43 20.76 -6.21
CA PRO A 6 20.41 22.04 -6.93
C PRO A 6 21.44 22.18 -8.06
N GLY A 7 22.11 21.25 -8.49
CA GLY A 7 23.02 21.29 -9.66
C GLY A 7 22.68 20.28 -10.75
N GLN A 8 21.70 19.40 -10.53
CA GLN A 8 21.53 18.23 -11.39
C GLN A 8 20.19 18.16 -12.16
N LEU A 9 19.22 18.98 -11.77
CA LEU A 9 17.91 19.02 -12.44
C LEU A 9 17.52 20.45 -12.78
N PRO A 10 16.93 20.71 -13.96
CA PRO A 10 16.48 22.05 -14.34
C PRO A 10 15.38 22.56 -13.38
N PRO A 11 15.36 23.86 -13.07
CA PRO A 11 14.46 24.46 -12.08
C PRO A 11 12.95 24.40 -12.43
N ASN A 12 12.60 24.06 -13.65
CA ASN A 12 11.23 23.99 -14.14
C ASN A 12 10.62 22.59 -14.14
N LEU A 13 11.27 21.60 -13.57
CA LEU A 13 10.72 20.24 -13.42
C LEU A 13 9.56 20.14 -12.42
N SER A 14 9.33 21.16 -11.60
CA SER A 14 8.18 21.22 -10.70
C SER A 14 6.83 21.33 -11.41
N ARG A 15 6.81 21.54 -12.72
CA ARG A 15 5.60 21.73 -13.53
C ARG A 15 5.15 20.49 -14.30
N ASN A 16 5.21 19.29 -13.71
CA ASN A 16 4.56 18.07 -14.20
C ASN A 16 5.33 17.07 -15.06
N PRO A 17 6.45 16.55 -14.68
CA PRO A 17 6.75 15.22 -15.19
C PRO A 17 5.91 14.20 -14.41
N LYS A 18 5.02 13.51 -15.11
CA LYS A 18 4.33 12.32 -14.62
C LYS A 18 5.31 11.17 -14.45
N CYS A 19 6.37 11.20 -15.24
CA CYS A 19 7.53 10.32 -15.23
C CYS A 19 8.81 11.11 -15.51
N ASP A 20 9.93 10.70 -14.93
CA ASP A 20 11.25 11.26 -15.23
C ASP A 20 12.28 10.12 -15.28
N ARG A 21 13.12 10.07 -16.34
CA ARG A 21 14.10 9.02 -16.63
C ARG A 21 15.45 9.58 -17.04
N ARG A 22 16.10 10.35 -16.19
CA ARG A 22 17.40 10.95 -16.52
C ARG A 22 18.55 10.03 -16.20
N ALA A 23 19.64 10.16 -16.96
CA ALA A 23 20.92 9.51 -16.67
C ALA A 23 21.64 10.31 -15.55
N VAL A 24 21.19 10.10 -14.31
CA VAL A 24 21.71 10.75 -13.10
C VAL A 24 21.96 9.71 -12.02
N PRO A 25 22.83 10.02 -11.02
CA PRO A 25 23.01 9.13 -9.87
C PRO A 25 21.78 9.06 -8.98
N ASP A 26 21.66 8.00 -8.17
CA ASP A 26 20.51 7.72 -7.33
C ASP A 26 20.16 8.89 -6.38
N ARG A 27 21.16 9.55 -5.81
CA ARG A 27 20.98 10.70 -4.92
C ARG A 27 20.41 11.96 -5.60
N ALA A 28 20.32 11.99 -6.92
CA ALA A 28 19.65 13.08 -7.62
C ALA A 28 18.15 13.12 -7.32
N TYR A 29 17.57 11.99 -6.95
CA TYR A 29 16.18 11.88 -6.52
C TYR A 29 16.05 11.68 -5.01
N PHE A 30 14.85 11.84 -4.49
CA PHE A 30 14.54 11.86 -3.06
C PHE A 30 15.01 10.60 -2.33
N ASP A 31 14.64 9.45 -2.82
CA ASP A 31 14.86 8.19 -2.12
C ASP A 31 16.33 7.81 -2.03
N GLY A 32 17.14 8.21 -3.01
CA GLY A 32 18.59 8.07 -2.91
C GLY A 32 19.20 8.89 -1.76
N ARG A 33 18.66 10.10 -1.50
CA ARG A 33 19.09 10.92 -0.36
C ARG A 33 18.55 10.41 0.97
N ILE A 34 17.31 9.87 0.97
CA ILE A 34 16.76 9.20 2.16
C ILE A 34 17.65 8.02 2.55
N ALA A 35 18.09 7.22 1.56
CA ALA A 35 19.02 6.13 1.82
C ALA A 35 20.36 6.63 2.38
N ASP A 36 20.94 7.72 1.82
CA ASP A 36 22.17 8.33 2.35
C ASP A 36 21.99 8.75 3.82
N LEU A 37 20.89 9.44 4.14
CA LEU A 37 20.58 9.86 5.52
C LEU A 37 20.36 8.68 6.47
N ALA A 38 19.73 7.61 5.99
CA ALA A 38 19.52 6.41 6.79
C ALA A 38 20.84 5.69 7.08
N ILE A 39 21.76 5.64 6.12
CA ILE A 39 23.12 5.10 6.27
C ILE A 39 23.89 5.91 7.31
N ASP A 40 23.92 7.24 7.17
CA ASP A 40 24.57 8.12 8.14
C ASP A 40 23.98 7.95 9.55
N ALA A 41 22.67 7.80 9.66
CA ALA A 41 22.01 7.55 10.95
C ALA A 41 22.44 6.21 11.56
N LEU A 42 22.51 5.13 10.79
CA LEU A 42 22.95 3.81 11.27
C LEU A 42 24.40 3.87 11.80
N GLU A 43 25.30 4.57 11.11
CA GLU A 43 26.68 4.77 11.56
C GLU A 43 26.75 5.50 12.92
N GLN A 44 25.92 6.54 13.08
CA GLN A 44 25.86 7.29 14.34
C GLN A 44 25.25 6.46 15.47
N LEU A 45 24.19 5.69 15.19
CA LEU A 45 23.53 4.81 16.16
C LEU A 45 24.47 3.69 16.61
N LYS A 46 25.26 3.12 15.69
CA LYS A 46 26.29 2.12 16.03
C LYS A 46 27.29 2.65 17.04
N LYS A 47 27.74 3.91 16.90
CA LYS A 47 28.70 4.56 17.83
C LYS A 47 28.10 4.76 19.22
N LYS A 48 26.77 4.98 19.33
CA LYS A 48 26.13 5.22 20.63
C LYS A 48 25.97 3.95 21.47
N GLN A 49 26.01 2.78 20.88
CA GLN A 49 25.83 1.47 21.54
C GLN A 49 24.57 1.37 22.42
N GLN A 50 23.49 1.99 22.00
CA GLN A 50 22.20 2.00 22.69
C GLN A 50 21.12 1.36 21.79
N PRO A 51 20.07 0.78 22.38
CA PRO A 51 18.89 0.38 21.60
C PRO A 51 18.34 1.57 20.82
N PHE A 52 17.84 1.31 19.62
CA PHE A 52 17.30 2.36 18.76
C PHE A 52 16.01 1.89 18.02
N PHE A 53 15.23 2.85 17.64
CA PHE A 53 14.19 2.71 16.62
C PHE A 53 14.51 3.68 15.47
N LEU A 54 14.61 3.16 14.25
CA LEU A 54 14.88 3.96 13.06
C LEU A 54 13.74 3.76 12.04
N GLY A 55 12.93 4.79 11.85
CA GLY A 55 11.93 4.83 10.80
C GLY A 55 12.52 5.43 9.51
N VAL A 56 12.47 4.67 8.41
CA VAL A 56 12.94 5.11 7.09
C VAL A 56 11.79 5.10 6.13
N GLY A 57 11.32 6.29 5.68
CA GLY A 57 10.20 6.44 4.78
C GLY A 57 10.67 6.79 3.37
N PHE A 58 10.43 5.91 2.40
CA PHE A 58 10.67 6.16 0.99
C PHE A 58 9.42 6.74 0.32
N TRP A 59 9.62 7.61 -0.67
CA TRP A 59 8.53 8.24 -1.41
C TRP A 59 8.00 7.38 -2.54
N LYS A 60 8.88 6.60 -3.18
CA LYS A 60 8.49 5.77 -4.32
C LYS A 60 7.73 4.52 -3.87
N PRO A 61 6.79 4.06 -4.71
CA PRO A 61 6.47 4.45 -6.09
C PRO A 61 5.40 5.55 -6.25
N HIS A 62 5.22 6.49 -5.31
CA HIS A 62 4.28 7.60 -5.48
C HIS A 62 4.59 8.45 -6.72
N LEU A 63 3.55 9.04 -7.32
CA LEU A 63 3.66 10.03 -8.39
C LEU A 63 4.52 11.24 -7.97
N PRO A 64 5.24 11.87 -8.92
CA PRO A 64 5.53 11.42 -10.28
C PRO A 64 6.43 10.19 -10.28
N PHE A 65 6.29 9.29 -11.28
CA PHE A 65 7.10 8.07 -11.37
C PHE A 65 8.50 8.38 -11.87
N ASN A 66 9.34 8.85 -10.97
CA ASN A 66 10.70 9.30 -11.27
C ASN A 66 11.71 8.26 -10.80
N ALA A 67 12.63 7.90 -11.67
CA ALA A 67 13.77 7.04 -11.36
C ALA A 67 14.93 7.38 -12.28
N PRO A 68 16.20 7.18 -11.87
CA PRO A 68 17.34 7.22 -12.76
C PRO A 68 17.17 6.27 -13.95
N LYS A 69 17.65 6.68 -15.13
CA LYS A 69 17.49 5.94 -16.39
C LYS A 69 17.84 4.46 -16.29
N LYS A 70 18.88 4.10 -15.53
CA LYS A 70 19.32 2.72 -15.34
C LYS A 70 18.23 1.77 -14.84
N TYR A 71 17.23 2.26 -14.07
CA TYR A 71 16.11 1.45 -13.60
C TYR A 71 15.00 1.32 -14.63
N TRP A 72 14.84 2.31 -15.52
CA TRP A 72 13.94 2.20 -16.67
C TRP A 72 14.47 1.19 -17.69
N ASP A 73 15.78 1.15 -17.88
CA ASP A 73 16.45 0.25 -18.82
C ASP A 73 16.39 -1.23 -18.40
N LEU A 74 15.96 -1.53 -17.15
CA LEU A 74 15.70 -2.89 -16.71
C LEU A 74 14.48 -3.53 -17.38
N TYR A 75 13.58 -2.71 -17.92
CA TYR A 75 12.33 -3.17 -18.50
C TYR A 75 12.26 -2.83 -19.99
N ASP A 76 12.00 -3.84 -20.81
CA ASP A 76 11.64 -3.65 -22.21
C ASP A 76 10.17 -3.18 -22.29
N PRO A 77 9.89 -1.95 -22.74
CA PRO A 77 8.51 -1.46 -22.81
C PRO A 77 7.60 -2.38 -23.64
N ALA A 78 8.11 -2.98 -24.69
CA ALA A 78 7.34 -3.88 -25.56
C ALA A 78 6.89 -5.17 -24.87
N LYS A 79 7.53 -5.53 -23.75
CA LYS A 79 7.23 -6.75 -22.96
C LYS A 79 6.43 -6.48 -21.70
N LEU A 80 6.05 -5.23 -21.44
CA LEU A 80 5.18 -4.94 -20.29
C LEU A 80 3.83 -5.63 -20.48
N THR A 81 3.46 -6.46 -19.49
CA THR A 81 2.20 -7.21 -19.53
C THR A 81 1.00 -6.29 -19.63
N SER A 82 -0.01 -6.68 -20.40
CA SER A 82 -1.31 -6.00 -20.39
C SER A 82 -1.99 -6.13 -19.03
N LEU A 83 -2.89 -5.20 -18.72
CA LEU A 83 -3.72 -5.32 -17.52
C LEU A 83 -4.64 -6.52 -17.62
N ALA A 84 -4.74 -7.29 -16.55
CA ALA A 84 -5.64 -8.44 -16.49
C ALA A 84 -7.12 -8.01 -16.39
N ASN A 85 -7.40 -6.88 -15.76
CA ASN A 85 -8.74 -6.39 -15.47
C ASN A 85 -8.89 -4.86 -15.66
N PRO A 86 -8.76 -4.36 -16.91
CA PRO A 86 -8.82 -2.92 -17.19
C PRO A 86 -10.23 -2.33 -17.12
N GLN A 87 -11.26 -3.17 -17.05
CA GLN A 87 -12.66 -2.77 -17.03
C GLN A 87 -13.18 -2.68 -15.60
N ARG A 88 -14.19 -1.83 -15.38
CA ARG A 88 -14.93 -1.82 -14.12
C ARG A 88 -15.53 -3.18 -13.81
N PRO A 89 -15.49 -3.63 -12.55
CA PRO A 89 -16.14 -4.88 -12.17
C PRO A 89 -17.63 -4.88 -12.53
N THR A 90 -18.09 -5.99 -13.05
CA THR A 90 -19.51 -6.18 -13.41
C THR A 90 -20.38 -6.05 -12.15
N ASN A 91 -21.44 -5.28 -12.22
CA ASN A 91 -22.40 -4.98 -11.14
C ASN A 91 -21.78 -4.25 -9.93
N ALA A 92 -20.58 -3.69 -10.04
CA ALA A 92 -20.05 -2.81 -9.00
C ALA A 92 -20.84 -1.49 -8.97
N PRO A 93 -21.19 -0.97 -7.79
CA PRO A 93 -21.90 0.30 -7.68
C PRO A 93 -20.99 1.48 -8.00
N ASP A 94 -21.52 2.55 -8.58
CA ASP A 94 -20.73 3.73 -8.93
C ASP A 94 -19.98 4.35 -7.72
N ILE A 95 -20.55 4.26 -6.53
CA ILE A 95 -19.95 4.76 -5.30
C ILE A 95 -18.63 4.06 -4.94
N ALA A 96 -18.36 2.85 -5.46
CA ALA A 96 -17.10 2.15 -5.26
C ALA A 96 -15.93 2.85 -5.93
N PHE A 97 -16.20 3.65 -6.97
CA PHE A 97 -15.19 4.33 -7.77
C PHE A 97 -14.96 5.76 -7.29
N HIS A 98 -13.77 6.26 -7.55
CA HIS A 98 -13.38 7.65 -7.32
C HIS A 98 -13.05 8.33 -8.66
N ASP A 99 -12.93 9.64 -8.65
CA ASP A 99 -12.69 10.47 -9.83
C ASP A 99 -11.24 10.44 -10.35
N ALA A 100 -10.38 9.61 -9.78
CA ALA A 100 -8.95 9.51 -10.11
C ALA A 100 -8.22 10.88 -10.11
N ARG A 101 -8.69 11.83 -9.31
CA ARG A 101 -8.29 13.26 -9.32
C ARG A 101 -6.77 13.44 -9.24
N GLU A 102 -6.10 12.62 -8.43
CA GLU A 102 -4.65 12.71 -8.27
C GLU A 102 -3.90 12.50 -9.58
N MET A 103 -4.30 11.48 -10.34
CA MET A 103 -3.72 11.21 -11.66
C MET A 103 -4.19 12.22 -12.70
N LEU A 104 -5.49 12.46 -12.79
CA LEU A 104 -6.09 13.28 -13.84
C LEU A 104 -5.67 14.75 -13.78
N ARG A 105 -5.35 15.29 -12.59
CA ARG A 105 -4.76 16.63 -12.47
C ARG A 105 -3.53 16.81 -13.34
N SER A 106 -2.70 15.80 -13.43
CA SER A 106 -1.49 15.80 -14.25
C SER A 106 -1.78 15.78 -15.76
N PHE A 107 -3.02 15.48 -16.16
CA PHE A 107 -3.47 15.43 -17.56
C PHE A 107 -4.55 16.47 -17.88
N GLY A 108 -4.63 17.55 -17.07
CA GLY A 108 -5.63 18.59 -17.26
C GLY A 108 -7.08 18.08 -17.10
N GLY A 109 -7.29 17.08 -16.22
CA GLY A 109 -8.59 16.47 -15.98
C GLY A 109 -9.01 15.40 -16.99
N LYS A 110 -8.16 15.08 -17.98
CA LYS A 110 -8.46 14.11 -19.04
C LYS A 110 -7.84 12.74 -18.71
N GLN A 111 -8.45 11.68 -19.23
CA GLN A 111 -7.86 10.33 -19.15
C GLN A 111 -6.55 10.27 -19.97
N PRO A 112 -5.50 9.60 -19.46
CA PRO A 112 -4.29 9.39 -20.22
C PRO A 112 -4.55 8.52 -21.45
N THR A 113 -3.90 8.85 -22.57
CA THR A 113 -3.94 8.03 -23.80
C THR A 113 -3.32 6.65 -23.57
N PRO A 114 -3.58 5.65 -24.44
CA PRO A 114 -2.95 4.33 -24.32
C PRO A 114 -1.43 4.40 -24.21
N ALA A 115 -0.76 5.24 -25.01
CA ALA A 115 0.69 5.42 -24.96
C ALA A 115 1.15 6.01 -23.61
N GLN A 116 0.42 7.01 -23.10
CA GLN A 116 0.70 7.60 -21.78
C GLN A 116 0.49 6.61 -20.64
N ARG A 117 -0.58 5.78 -20.69
CA ARG A 117 -0.80 4.70 -19.72
C ARG A 117 0.34 3.69 -19.73
N HIS A 118 0.84 3.36 -20.90
CA HIS A 118 1.98 2.45 -21.05
C HIS A 118 3.25 3.04 -20.42
N GLU A 119 3.56 4.31 -20.71
CA GLU A 119 4.70 5.01 -20.13
C GLU A 119 4.59 5.15 -18.60
N LEU A 120 3.39 5.44 -18.07
CA LEU A 120 3.15 5.49 -16.63
C LEU A 120 3.45 4.16 -15.94
N ARG A 121 3.01 3.05 -16.52
CA ARG A 121 3.28 1.71 -15.97
C ARG A 121 4.77 1.38 -16.03
N HIS A 122 5.45 1.71 -17.11
CA HIS A 122 6.91 1.57 -17.21
C HIS A 122 7.60 2.39 -16.10
N GLY A 123 7.20 3.64 -15.92
CA GLY A 123 7.73 4.50 -14.87
C GLY A 123 7.47 3.98 -13.46
N TYR A 124 6.31 3.37 -13.22
CA TYR A 124 5.99 2.74 -11.95
C TYR A 124 6.94 1.57 -11.62
N TYR A 125 7.18 0.68 -12.61
CA TYR A 125 8.12 -0.44 -12.44
C TYR A 125 9.55 0.05 -12.19
N ALA A 126 10.00 1.05 -12.95
CA ALA A 126 11.29 1.68 -12.74
C ALA A 126 11.40 2.32 -11.34
N ALA A 127 10.33 2.96 -10.85
CA ALA A 127 10.29 3.58 -9.54
C ALA A 127 10.37 2.54 -8.40
N ILE A 128 9.71 1.37 -8.56
CA ILE A 128 9.83 0.25 -7.62
C ILE A 128 11.27 -0.28 -7.58
N SER A 129 11.88 -0.56 -8.73
CA SER A 129 13.26 -1.06 -8.78
C SER A 129 14.26 -0.05 -8.23
N TYR A 130 14.01 1.24 -8.43
CA TYR A 130 14.82 2.29 -7.82
C TYR A 130 14.70 2.30 -6.29
N MET A 131 13.48 2.24 -5.76
CA MET A 131 13.23 2.17 -4.31
C MET A 131 13.85 0.92 -3.70
N ASP A 132 13.64 -0.24 -4.31
CA ASP A 132 14.21 -1.53 -3.88
C ASP A 132 15.74 -1.46 -3.76
N ALA A 133 16.40 -0.87 -4.75
CA ALA A 133 17.85 -0.65 -4.69
C ALA A 133 18.26 0.26 -3.53
N GLN A 134 17.47 1.28 -3.19
CA GLN A 134 17.77 2.15 -2.05
C GLN A 134 17.57 1.42 -0.72
N ILE A 135 16.53 0.60 -0.59
CA ILE A 135 16.34 -0.29 0.56
C ILE A 135 17.54 -1.23 0.69
N GLY A 136 17.96 -1.83 -0.43
CA GLY A 136 19.15 -2.70 -0.47
C GLY A 136 20.42 -2.02 0.07
N ARG A 137 20.63 -0.73 -0.24
CA ARG A 137 21.76 0.05 0.29
C ARG A 137 21.69 0.18 1.81
N VAL A 138 20.53 0.50 2.37
CA VAL A 138 20.35 0.63 3.82
C VAL A 138 20.54 -0.73 4.52
N LEU A 139 20.03 -1.81 3.93
CA LEU A 139 20.21 -3.15 4.49
C LEU A 139 21.66 -3.63 4.41
N ALA A 140 22.37 -3.34 3.31
CA ALA A 140 23.80 -3.62 3.18
C ALA A 140 24.64 -2.87 4.23
N GLU A 141 24.26 -1.64 4.56
CA GLU A 141 24.92 -0.88 5.62
C GLU A 141 24.66 -1.48 7.01
N LEU A 142 23.44 -1.93 7.27
CA LEU A 142 23.10 -2.64 8.50
C LEU A 142 23.97 -3.90 8.68
N ASP A 143 24.22 -4.63 7.57
CA ASP A 143 25.11 -5.79 7.55
C ASP A 143 26.58 -5.39 7.79
N ARG A 144 27.07 -4.37 7.06
CA ARG A 144 28.45 -3.88 7.19
C ARG A 144 28.79 -3.44 8.63
N LEU A 145 27.82 -2.86 9.31
CA LEU A 145 27.96 -2.44 10.70
C LEU A 145 27.82 -3.58 11.73
N GLY A 146 27.49 -4.81 11.30
CA GLY A 146 27.24 -5.94 12.18
C GLY A 146 26.02 -5.75 13.08
N LEU A 147 25.01 -5.00 12.61
CA LEU A 147 23.77 -4.71 13.36
C LEU A 147 22.63 -5.70 13.03
N ARG A 148 22.70 -6.41 11.91
CA ARG A 148 21.66 -7.33 11.44
C ARG A 148 21.24 -8.36 12.49
N GLU A 149 22.22 -8.97 13.17
CA GLU A 149 22.01 -10.02 14.14
C GLU A 149 21.30 -9.58 15.42
N ASN A 150 21.09 -8.28 15.58
CA ASN A 150 20.40 -7.69 16.73
C ASN A 150 19.40 -6.61 16.33
N THR A 151 18.82 -6.73 15.12
CA THR A 151 17.85 -5.75 14.61
C THR A 151 16.62 -6.45 14.05
N ILE A 152 15.44 -6.06 14.53
CA ILE A 152 14.16 -6.41 13.93
C ILE A 152 13.93 -5.47 12.75
N ILE A 153 13.60 -6.02 11.59
CA ILE A 153 13.31 -5.25 10.38
C ILE A 153 11.84 -5.46 10.03
N ALA A 154 11.09 -4.36 9.96
CA ALA A 154 9.72 -4.36 9.45
C ALA A 154 9.64 -3.50 8.19
N PHE A 155 9.11 -4.04 7.13
CA PHE A 155 8.83 -3.35 5.87
C PHE A 155 7.35 -3.45 5.55
N ALA A 156 6.73 -2.33 5.20
CA ALA A 156 5.35 -2.29 4.72
C ALA A 156 5.14 -1.10 3.77
N SER A 157 4.10 -1.16 2.95
CA SER A 157 3.54 0.00 2.26
C SER A 157 2.32 0.51 3.01
N ASP A 158 2.04 1.82 2.93
CA ASP A 158 0.86 2.47 3.53
C ASP A 158 -0.43 2.12 2.79
N HIS A 159 -0.39 1.95 1.47
CA HIS A 159 -1.50 1.55 0.60
C HIS A 159 -0.96 0.90 -0.68
N GLY A 160 -1.84 0.23 -1.41
CA GLY A 160 -1.59 -0.26 -2.75
C GLY A 160 -1.80 0.82 -3.82
N PHE A 161 -1.93 0.42 -5.10
CA PHE A 161 -2.04 1.37 -6.20
C PHE A 161 -2.65 0.72 -7.46
N HIS A 162 -3.61 1.41 -8.09
CA HIS A 162 -4.14 1.05 -9.40
C HIS A 162 -3.31 1.70 -10.52
N LEU A 163 -2.99 0.92 -11.53
CA LEU A 163 -2.29 1.34 -12.76
C LEU A 163 -3.18 1.24 -14.00
N GLY A 164 -4.49 1.30 -13.79
CA GLY A 164 -5.54 1.14 -14.81
C GLY A 164 -6.46 -0.04 -14.57
N GLU A 165 -6.19 -0.90 -13.57
CA GLU A 165 -7.10 -1.96 -13.15
C GLU A 165 -8.43 -1.34 -12.71
N HIS A 166 -9.55 -2.03 -12.99
CA HIS A 166 -10.91 -1.54 -12.76
C HIS A 166 -11.24 -0.18 -13.41
N GLY A 167 -10.40 0.27 -14.35
CA GLY A 167 -10.48 1.63 -14.91
C GLY A 167 -10.03 2.72 -13.95
N LEU A 168 -9.42 2.37 -12.82
CA LEU A 168 -8.94 3.27 -11.78
C LEU A 168 -7.45 3.58 -11.93
N TRP A 169 -7.02 4.69 -11.36
CA TRP A 169 -5.64 5.11 -11.21
C TRP A 169 -5.40 5.64 -9.81
N ALA A 170 -4.20 5.44 -9.29
CA ALA A 170 -3.81 5.79 -7.93
C ALA A 170 -4.48 4.89 -6.89
N LYS A 171 -4.92 5.46 -5.78
CA LYS A 171 -5.50 4.79 -4.61
C LYS A 171 -6.82 5.46 -4.25
N THR A 172 -7.38 5.16 -3.11
CA THR A 172 -8.64 5.73 -2.57
C THR A 172 -9.87 4.89 -2.88
N SER A 173 -9.69 3.57 -2.96
CA SER A 173 -10.79 2.61 -3.07
C SER A 173 -10.72 1.53 -1.98
N CYS A 174 -11.76 0.70 -1.89
CA CYS A 174 -11.78 -0.46 -1.01
C CYS A 174 -11.38 -1.76 -1.74
N PHE A 175 -10.95 -1.70 -2.99
CA PHE A 175 -10.51 -2.87 -3.75
C PHE A 175 -9.17 -3.42 -3.25
N GLU A 176 -8.89 -4.69 -3.53
CA GLU A 176 -7.66 -5.36 -3.13
C GLU A 176 -6.40 -4.66 -3.63
N TRP A 177 -6.44 -4.05 -4.84
CA TRP A 177 -5.32 -3.29 -5.39
C TRP A 177 -4.87 -2.09 -4.54
N ASP A 178 -5.78 -1.50 -3.76
CA ASP A 178 -5.47 -0.41 -2.85
C ASP A 178 -5.28 -0.88 -1.40
N ALA A 179 -6.03 -1.89 -0.97
CA ALA A 179 -6.04 -2.37 0.40
C ALA A 179 -4.97 -3.42 0.68
N GLY A 180 -4.58 -4.21 -0.33
CA GLY A 180 -3.53 -5.21 -0.23
C GLY A 180 -2.15 -4.58 -0.37
N VAL A 181 -1.31 -4.71 0.65
CA VAL A 181 0.04 -4.14 0.70
C VAL A 181 1.09 -5.19 1.03
N PRO A 182 2.33 -5.05 0.55
CA PRO A 182 3.42 -5.87 1.04
C PRO A 182 3.67 -5.59 2.53
N MET A 183 3.89 -6.66 3.30
CA MET A 183 4.35 -6.60 4.68
C MET A 183 5.37 -7.70 4.92
N ILE A 184 6.57 -7.33 5.36
CA ILE A 184 7.66 -8.27 5.63
C ILE A 184 8.23 -7.95 7.01
N ILE A 185 8.37 -8.97 7.85
CA ILE A 185 9.03 -8.84 9.15
C ILE A 185 10.16 -9.85 9.18
N ALA A 186 11.37 -9.38 9.43
CA ALA A 186 12.56 -10.20 9.63
C ALA A 186 13.11 -9.97 11.04
N THR A 187 13.40 -11.08 11.73
CA THR A 187 13.93 -11.06 13.10
C THR A 187 15.25 -11.82 13.16
N PRO A 188 16.14 -11.46 14.08
CA PRO A 188 17.29 -12.32 14.38
C PRO A 188 16.84 -13.73 14.75
N LYS A 189 17.55 -14.75 14.24
CA LYS A 189 17.25 -16.19 14.53
C LYS A 189 15.82 -16.63 14.20
N GLN A 190 15.27 -16.12 13.09
CA GLN A 190 13.93 -16.46 12.64
C GLN A 190 13.78 -17.94 12.32
N ASN A 191 12.71 -18.58 12.80
CA ASN A 191 12.48 -20.03 12.62
C ASN A 191 12.15 -20.39 11.17
N TYR A 192 11.49 -19.50 10.44
CA TYR A 192 11.00 -19.72 9.06
C TYR A 192 11.40 -18.55 8.16
N PRO A 193 12.71 -18.34 7.88
CA PRO A 193 13.14 -17.25 7.03
C PRO A 193 12.63 -17.42 5.60
N GLY A 194 12.13 -16.33 4.99
CA GLY A 194 11.65 -16.33 3.62
C GLY A 194 10.33 -17.06 3.38
N GLN A 195 9.66 -17.59 4.41
CA GLN A 195 8.38 -18.27 4.24
C GLN A 195 7.21 -17.27 4.17
N PRO A 196 6.39 -17.31 3.10
CA PRO A 196 5.17 -16.55 3.05
C PRO A 196 4.08 -17.15 3.95
N THR A 197 3.12 -16.32 4.33
CA THR A 197 1.91 -16.75 5.05
C THR A 197 0.67 -16.21 4.36
N SER A 198 -0.45 -16.93 4.47
CA SER A 198 -1.78 -16.48 4.07
C SER A 198 -2.59 -15.88 5.25
N ALA A 199 -1.97 -15.71 6.41
CA ALA A 199 -2.61 -15.10 7.56
C ALA A 199 -3.02 -13.66 7.21
N LEU A 200 -4.25 -13.29 7.59
CA LEU A 200 -4.71 -11.92 7.44
C LEU A 200 -4.01 -11.03 8.47
N ALA A 201 -3.49 -9.91 7.98
CA ALA A 201 -2.81 -8.90 8.77
C ALA A 201 -3.28 -7.49 8.37
N GLU A 202 -3.12 -6.54 9.27
CA GLU A 202 -3.41 -5.13 9.06
C GLU A 202 -2.20 -4.29 9.50
N LEU A 203 -2.05 -3.09 8.97
CA LEU A 203 -0.93 -2.21 9.37
C LEU A 203 -0.92 -1.90 10.86
N LEU A 204 -2.08 -1.85 11.49
CA LEU A 204 -2.20 -1.65 12.94
C LEU A 204 -1.63 -2.81 13.78
N ASP A 205 -1.38 -3.97 13.17
CA ASP A 205 -0.75 -5.13 13.83
C ASP A 205 0.78 -4.97 13.97
N LEU A 206 1.39 -4.04 13.22
CA LEU A 206 2.84 -3.80 13.30
C LEU A 206 3.25 -3.32 14.68
N TYR A 207 2.51 -2.39 15.28
CA TYR A 207 2.89 -1.81 16.57
C TYR A 207 2.93 -2.87 17.70
N PRO A 208 1.86 -3.64 17.98
CA PRO A 208 1.93 -4.69 18.99
C PRO A 208 2.96 -5.78 18.66
N THR A 209 3.18 -6.08 17.37
CA THR A 209 4.19 -7.05 16.96
C THR A 209 5.60 -6.57 17.31
N LEU A 210 5.94 -5.33 16.98
CA LEU A 210 7.26 -4.77 17.27
C LEU A 210 7.48 -4.60 18.77
N THR A 211 6.44 -4.25 19.52
CA THR A 211 6.47 -4.14 20.98
C THR A 211 6.77 -5.49 21.63
N GLU A 212 6.06 -6.57 21.22
CA GLU A 212 6.31 -7.94 21.70
C GLU A 212 7.72 -8.44 21.31
N LEU A 213 8.14 -8.22 20.06
CA LEU A 213 9.46 -8.64 19.60
C LEU A 213 10.63 -7.93 20.29
N ALA A 214 10.41 -6.70 20.74
CA ALA A 214 11.39 -5.89 21.46
C ALA A 214 11.32 -6.07 22.99
N ASP A 215 10.45 -6.97 23.48
CA ASP A 215 10.22 -7.20 24.93
C ASP A 215 9.86 -5.91 25.69
N LEU A 216 9.02 -5.07 25.04
CA LEU A 216 8.52 -3.82 25.61
C LEU A 216 7.08 -4.01 26.12
N PRO A 217 6.66 -3.23 27.15
CA PRO A 217 5.28 -3.26 27.63
C PRO A 217 4.29 -2.90 26.53
N GLU A 218 3.28 -3.73 26.33
CA GLU A 218 2.22 -3.47 25.35
C GLU A 218 1.27 -2.38 25.86
N PRO A 219 1.04 -1.30 25.10
CA PRO A 219 0.06 -0.28 25.45
C PRO A 219 -1.37 -0.82 25.36
N LYS A 220 -2.18 -0.58 26.40
CA LYS A 220 -3.54 -1.14 26.54
C LYS A 220 -4.56 -0.65 25.49
N HIS A 221 -4.28 0.44 24.78
CA HIS A 221 -5.19 1.06 23.82
C HIS A 221 -5.02 0.55 22.39
N LEU A 222 -4.14 -0.41 22.14
CA LEU A 222 -3.90 -0.94 20.79
C LEU A 222 -5.07 -1.81 20.34
N GLU A 223 -5.53 -1.58 19.10
CA GLU A 223 -6.56 -2.40 18.45
C GLU A 223 -5.97 -3.54 17.62
N GLY A 224 -4.68 -3.43 17.26
CA GLY A 224 -3.94 -4.44 16.51
C GLY A 224 -3.66 -5.70 17.32
N LYS A 225 -3.29 -6.76 16.62
CA LYS A 225 -2.89 -8.04 17.20
C LYS A 225 -1.47 -8.37 16.80
N SER A 226 -0.66 -8.84 17.73
CA SER A 226 0.70 -9.26 17.43
C SER A 226 0.75 -10.37 16.37
N LEU A 227 1.65 -10.22 15.40
CA LEU A 227 1.96 -11.20 14.35
C LEU A 227 3.02 -12.23 14.81
N VAL A 228 3.52 -12.14 16.03
CA VAL A 228 4.54 -13.08 16.55
C VAL A 228 4.11 -14.55 16.45
N PRO A 229 2.85 -14.93 16.72
CA PRO A 229 2.41 -16.32 16.47
C PRO A 229 2.58 -16.76 15.01
N VAL A 230 2.38 -15.87 14.04
CA VAL A 230 2.57 -16.15 12.61
C VAL A 230 4.05 -16.25 12.27
N LEU A 231 4.91 -15.43 12.86
CA LEU A 231 6.37 -15.52 12.69
C LEU A 231 6.93 -16.84 13.26
N ARG A 232 6.33 -17.36 14.34
CA ARG A 232 6.67 -18.65 14.95
C ARG A 232 6.11 -19.84 14.18
N ASN A 233 4.97 -19.67 13.50
CA ASN A 233 4.32 -20.67 12.67
C ASN A 233 3.56 -20.01 11.52
N PRO A 234 4.07 -20.04 10.27
CA PRO A 234 3.42 -19.40 9.11
C PRO A 234 1.99 -19.87 8.80
N LYS A 235 1.57 -21.01 9.39
CA LYS A 235 0.20 -21.54 9.27
C LYS A 235 -0.74 -21.03 10.36
N ALA A 236 -0.25 -20.29 11.34
CA ALA A 236 -1.10 -19.73 12.40
C ALA A 236 -2.06 -18.69 11.86
N THR A 237 -3.24 -18.60 12.48
CA THR A 237 -4.25 -17.59 12.20
C THR A 237 -4.45 -16.75 13.45
N ILE A 238 -4.36 -15.41 13.30
CA ILE A 238 -4.53 -14.45 14.40
C ILE A 238 -5.87 -13.71 14.34
N LYS A 239 -6.44 -13.59 13.16
CA LYS A 239 -7.74 -12.93 12.92
C LYS A 239 -8.48 -13.56 11.74
N ALA A 240 -9.81 -13.44 11.77
CA ALA A 240 -10.68 -13.96 10.71
C ALA A 240 -10.89 -12.96 9.56
N ALA A 241 -10.58 -11.68 9.78
CA ALA A 241 -10.76 -10.61 8.80
C ALA A 241 -9.75 -9.48 8.99
N ALA A 242 -9.47 -8.76 7.90
CA ALA A 242 -8.79 -7.48 7.86
C ALA A 242 -9.77 -6.42 7.34
N TYR A 243 -9.60 -5.16 7.77
CA TYR A 243 -10.58 -4.12 7.51
C TYR A 243 -9.96 -2.90 6.83
N THR A 244 -10.76 -2.26 5.98
CA THR A 244 -10.41 -1.01 5.29
C THR A 244 -11.61 -0.08 5.28
N GLN A 245 -11.37 1.21 5.49
CA GLN A 245 -12.39 2.25 5.38
C GLN A 245 -11.99 3.27 4.33
N HIS A 246 -12.96 3.74 3.55
CA HIS A 246 -12.70 4.82 2.60
C HIS A 246 -13.90 5.75 2.44
N PRO A 247 -13.71 7.10 2.57
CA PRO A 247 -14.79 8.07 2.41
C PRO A 247 -15.18 8.29 0.94
N ARG A 248 -16.39 8.83 0.75
CA ARG A 248 -16.85 9.40 -0.51
C ARG A 248 -17.46 10.80 -0.28
N PRO A 249 -17.14 11.77 -1.15
CA PRO A 249 -16.09 11.68 -2.19
C PRO A 249 -14.72 11.37 -1.57
N ALA A 250 -13.81 10.77 -2.33
CA ALA A 250 -12.47 10.39 -1.85
C ALA A 250 -11.64 11.59 -1.36
N TYR A 251 -11.91 12.75 -1.90
CA TYR A 251 -11.33 14.04 -1.48
C TYR A 251 -12.48 15.00 -1.15
N PHE A 252 -12.64 15.33 0.10
CA PHE A 252 -13.72 16.18 0.60
C PHE A 252 -13.20 17.28 1.52
N LYS A 253 -14.03 18.29 1.76
CA LYS A 253 -13.83 19.30 2.80
C LYS A 253 -14.95 19.15 3.83
N GLY A 254 -14.61 19.21 5.12
CA GLY A 254 -15.56 18.98 6.20
C GLY A 254 -15.83 17.49 6.38
N GLU A 255 -17.11 17.09 6.36
CA GLU A 255 -17.52 15.69 6.54
C GLU A 255 -17.72 14.96 5.19
N PRO A 256 -17.49 13.65 5.12
CA PRO A 256 -17.80 12.88 3.93
C PRO A 256 -19.33 12.71 3.75
N GLU A 257 -19.76 12.43 2.54
CA GLU A 257 -21.16 12.10 2.24
C GLU A 257 -21.48 10.63 2.57
N ALA A 258 -20.50 9.77 2.37
CA ALA A 258 -20.60 8.34 2.67
C ALA A 258 -19.26 7.75 3.10
N MET A 259 -19.34 6.60 3.78
CA MET A 259 -18.18 5.80 4.16
C MET A 259 -18.34 4.38 3.62
N GLY A 260 -17.31 3.88 2.94
CA GLY A 260 -17.14 2.48 2.62
C GLY A 260 -16.45 1.76 3.77
N TYR A 261 -17.09 0.71 4.25
CA TYR A 261 -16.51 -0.22 5.23
C TYR A 261 -16.28 -1.54 4.54
N SER A 262 -15.05 -1.96 4.43
CA SER A 262 -14.66 -3.17 3.72
C SER A 262 -14.02 -4.18 4.66
N MET A 263 -14.38 -5.44 4.49
CA MET A 263 -13.86 -6.58 5.24
C MET A 263 -13.28 -7.61 4.28
N ARG A 264 -12.01 -7.93 4.42
CA ARG A 264 -11.29 -9.00 3.71
C ARG A 264 -11.22 -10.23 4.61
N THR A 265 -11.83 -11.32 4.18
CA THR A 265 -11.71 -12.65 4.82
C THR A 265 -10.76 -13.54 4.00
N GLY A 266 -10.50 -14.76 4.42
CA GLY A 266 -9.67 -15.70 3.66
C GLY A 266 -10.12 -15.92 2.20
N THR A 267 -11.44 -15.81 1.93
CA THR A 267 -12.02 -16.14 0.61
C THR A 267 -12.89 -15.05 0.01
N ALA A 268 -13.06 -13.91 0.65
CA ALA A 268 -13.96 -12.88 0.15
C ALA A 268 -13.56 -11.49 0.60
N ARG A 269 -13.92 -10.50 -0.22
CA ARG A 269 -14.03 -9.11 0.19
C ARG A 269 -15.50 -8.72 0.18
N TYR A 270 -15.97 -8.13 1.28
CA TYR A 270 -17.31 -7.60 1.42
C TYR A 270 -17.25 -6.13 1.84
N THR A 271 -17.97 -5.27 1.14
CA THR A 271 -18.00 -3.82 1.40
C THR A 271 -19.43 -3.32 1.53
N GLU A 272 -19.70 -2.50 2.53
CA GLU A 272 -20.90 -1.68 2.66
C GLU A 272 -20.57 -0.21 2.49
N TRP A 273 -21.27 0.46 1.60
CA TRP A 273 -21.26 1.91 1.48
C TRP A 273 -22.45 2.46 2.27
N ARG A 274 -22.14 3.27 3.28
CA ARG A 274 -23.17 3.84 4.17
C ARG A 274 -23.14 5.35 4.10
N ASN A 275 -24.31 5.98 4.08
CA ASN A 275 -24.42 7.43 4.25
C ASN A 275 -23.78 7.82 5.58
N TRP A 276 -22.92 8.84 5.56
CA TRP A 276 -22.16 9.23 6.75
C TRP A 276 -23.06 9.65 7.90
N LYS A 277 -24.02 10.54 7.66
CA LYS A 277 -24.88 11.09 8.71
C LYS A 277 -25.93 10.09 9.24
N THR A 278 -26.60 9.41 8.33
CA THR A 278 -27.76 8.57 8.70
C THR A 278 -27.43 7.10 8.95
N GLY A 279 -26.22 6.65 8.60
CA GLY A 279 -25.86 5.23 8.62
C GLY A 279 -26.59 4.38 7.59
N ARG A 280 -27.51 4.98 6.78
CA ARG A 280 -28.29 4.24 5.80
C ARG A 280 -27.40 3.56 4.77
N LEU A 281 -27.65 2.29 4.51
CA LEU A 281 -26.97 1.54 3.46
C LEU A 281 -27.30 2.11 2.08
N LEU A 282 -26.25 2.43 1.32
CA LEU A 282 -26.34 2.95 -0.06
C LEU A 282 -26.07 1.87 -1.09
N ALA A 283 -25.04 1.03 -0.86
CA ALA A 283 -24.66 -0.04 -1.78
C ALA A 283 -23.88 -1.14 -1.05
N ARG A 284 -23.77 -2.31 -1.71
CA ARG A 284 -22.99 -3.47 -1.25
C ARG A 284 -22.15 -4.03 -2.37
N GLU A 285 -21.01 -4.56 -1.97
CA GLU A 285 -20.13 -5.33 -2.85
C GLU A 285 -19.73 -6.63 -2.17
N LEU A 286 -19.65 -7.70 -2.94
CA LEU A 286 -19.09 -8.99 -2.53
C LEU A 286 -18.28 -9.55 -3.69
N TYR A 287 -16.99 -9.76 -3.44
CA TYR A 287 -16.06 -10.39 -4.36
C TYR A 287 -15.59 -11.72 -3.78
N ASP A 288 -15.66 -12.78 -4.58
CA ASP A 288 -15.26 -14.13 -4.16
C ASP A 288 -13.81 -14.42 -4.59
N HIS A 289 -12.88 -14.22 -3.70
CA HIS A 289 -11.45 -14.41 -3.97
C HIS A 289 -11.03 -15.85 -4.22
N ALA A 290 -11.89 -16.83 -3.92
CA ALA A 290 -11.61 -18.22 -4.25
C ALA A 290 -11.65 -18.49 -5.77
N VAL A 291 -12.43 -17.70 -6.52
CA VAL A 291 -12.62 -17.88 -7.97
C VAL A 291 -12.36 -16.61 -8.76
N ASP A 292 -12.40 -15.45 -8.14
CA ASP A 292 -12.19 -14.13 -8.74
C ASP A 292 -11.31 -13.25 -7.83
N PRO A 293 -10.02 -13.57 -7.67
CA PRO A 293 -9.11 -12.76 -6.86
C PRO A 293 -8.86 -11.36 -7.43
N GLY A 294 -9.21 -11.12 -8.69
CA GLY A 294 -9.12 -9.82 -9.36
C GLY A 294 -10.34 -8.92 -9.13
N GLU A 295 -11.34 -9.36 -8.36
CA GLU A 295 -12.54 -8.58 -8.02
C GLU A 295 -13.30 -8.04 -9.25
N ASN A 296 -13.49 -8.90 -10.29
CA ASN A 296 -14.12 -8.51 -11.55
C ASN A 296 -15.66 -8.60 -11.54
N TYR A 297 -16.22 -9.32 -10.56
CA TYR A 297 -17.66 -9.58 -10.50
C TYR A 297 -18.21 -9.34 -9.10
N ASN A 298 -18.99 -8.27 -8.92
CA ASN A 298 -19.78 -8.11 -7.71
C ASN A 298 -20.94 -9.11 -7.68
N VAL A 299 -20.85 -10.08 -6.79
CA VAL A 299 -21.82 -11.17 -6.64
C VAL A 299 -22.77 -11.00 -5.45
N ALA A 300 -22.82 -9.83 -4.82
CA ALA A 300 -23.62 -9.58 -3.62
C ALA A 300 -25.11 -9.90 -3.83
N ALA A 301 -25.69 -9.52 -4.96
CA ALA A 301 -27.09 -9.81 -5.28
C ALA A 301 -27.35 -11.29 -5.59
N LYS A 302 -26.36 -11.99 -6.16
CA LYS A 302 -26.46 -13.40 -6.53
C LYS A 302 -26.25 -14.35 -5.34
N ASN A 303 -25.62 -13.88 -4.25
CA ASN A 303 -25.31 -14.67 -3.06
C ASN A 303 -25.92 -14.06 -1.78
N PRO A 304 -27.25 -13.93 -1.66
CA PRO A 304 -27.88 -13.19 -0.56
C PRO A 304 -27.57 -13.77 0.82
N LYS A 305 -27.46 -15.08 0.97
CA LYS A 305 -27.10 -15.73 2.25
C LYS A 305 -25.70 -15.36 2.70
N ARG A 306 -24.68 -15.49 1.81
CA ARG A 306 -23.29 -15.14 2.11
C ARG A 306 -23.14 -13.65 2.39
N THR A 307 -23.81 -12.82 1.58
CA THR A 307 -23.88 -11.36 1.76
C THR A 307 -24.43 -11.00 3.13
N HIS A 308 -25.51 -11.65 3.57
CA HIS A 308 -26.09 -11.40 4.90
C HIS A 308 -25.14 -11.76 6.03
N THR A 309 -24.54 -12.96 5.98
CA THR A 309 -23.56 -13.40 7.01
C THR A 309 -22.37 -12.45 7.12
N LEU A 310 -21.81 -12.02 5.97
CA LEU A 310 -20.68 -11.08 5.95
C LEU A 310 -21.10 -9.68 6.43
N ALA A 311 -22.31 -9.25 6.12
CA ALA A 311 -22.87 -8.00 6.61
C ALA A 311 -22.97 -7.98 8.15
N GLU A 312 -23.43 -9.06 8.75
CA GLU A 312 -23.50 -9.19 10.21
C GLU A 312 -22.09 -9.16 10.84
N GLN A 313 -21.13 -9.84 10.24
CA GLN A 313 -19.74 -9.79 10.71
C GLN A 313 -19.16 -8.37 10.63
N LEU A 314 -19.33 -7.70 9.49
CA LEU A 314 -18.83 -6.33 9.29
C LEU A 314 -19.48 -5.36 10.29
N ARG A 315 -20.78 -5.50 10.56
CA ARG A 315 -21.51 -4.61 11.48
C ARG A 315 -21.17 -4.84 12.93
N ARG A 316 -20.66 -6.00 13.33
CA ARG A 316 -20.09 -6.21 14.66
C ARG A 316 -18.82 -5.36 14.85
N GLN A 317 -17.98 -5.24 13.84
CA GLN A 317 -16.78 -4.40 13.87
C GLN A 317 -17.11 -2.91 13.70
N PHE A 318 -18.01 -2.61 12.76
CA PHE A 318 -18.45 -1.26 12.45
C PHE A 318 -19.96 -1.15 12.65
N PRO A 319 -20.45 -0.95 13.86
CA PRO A 319 -21.87 -0.76 14.11
C PRO A 319 -22.45 0.38 13.28
N VAL A 320 -23.69 0.24 12.86
CA VAL A 320 -24.39 1.33 12.18
C VAL A 320 -24.65 2.44 13.20
N ARG A 321 -24.04 3.60 12.97
CA ARG A 321 -24.21 4.78 13.83
C ARG A 321 -24.75 5.92 12.97
N THR A 322 -25.56 6.77 13.57
CA THR A 322 -25.91 8.08 13.04
C THR A 322 -24.91 9.10 13.58
N HIS A 323 -24.44 9.99 12.75
CA HIS A 323 -23.62 11.13 13.17
C HIS A 323 -24.52 12.36 13.16
N GLU A 324 -24.76 12.95 14.32
CA GLU A 324 -25.52 14.18 14.51
C GLU A 324 -24.71 15.41 14.11
#